data_5f9415ae2a5767ec5634f74eb9620a43
#
_entry.id   5f9415ae2a5767ec5634f74eb9620a43
#
_cell.length_a   1.000
_cell.length_b   1.000
_cell.length_c   1.000
_cell.angle_alpha   90.00
_cell.angle_beta   90.00
_cell.angle_gamma   90.00
#
_symmetry.space_group_name_H-M   'P 1'
#
loop_
_entity.id
_entity.type
_entity.pdbx_description
1 polymer ?
#
loop_
_entity_poly.entity_id
_entity_poly.type
_entity_poly.pdbx_seq_one_letter_code
_entity_poly.pdbx_strand_id
1 'polypeptide(L)'
;LDRRRPLAQWLTSPTNSLFARSITNRYMGYLMGRGLVEPIDDMRSTNPPSNAALLEALSQDLVANKYDLKQLMKTIMTSRLYQLTSDSTALNASDRRFYSHYRVKRIPAEPLLDAIDQATGVKTKFRNLPLGTNATDLPDAEYPNYFLTTFAKPRRASVCECERMPDENLAQALHTLNGDTLATKIADAKGRVAQLIESKVSHEEVVREIYMAALCRWPSDSELSLSNEFLAE
;
A
#
# COMPACT_ATOMS: atom_id res chain seq x y z
N LEU A 1 23.62 -26.45 18.25
CA LEU A 1 22.18 -26.47 17.91
C LEU A 1 21.67 -25.06 17.83
N ASP A 2 21.10 -24.66 16.67
CA ASP A 2 20.50 -23.35 16.49
C ASP A 2 19.17 -23.27 17.28
N ARG A 3 19.17 -22.46 18.35
CA ARG A 3 18.00 -22.26 19.23
C ARG A 3 16.78 -21.65 18.52
N ARG A 4 16.95 -21.07 17.36
CA ARG A 4 15.86 -20.51 16.58
C ARG A 4 14.97 -21.58 15.96
N ARG A 5 15.50 -22.76 15.66
CA ARG A 5 14.72 -23.86 15.07
C ARG A 5 13.58 -24.34 15.97
N PRO A 6 13.78 -24.67 17.25
CA PRO A 6 12.67 -25.01 18.14
C PRO A 6 11.64 -23.90 18.27
N LEU A 7 12.07 -22.64 18.31
CA LEU A 7 11.15 -21.50 18.34
C LEU A 7 10.30 -21.42 17.07
N ALA A 8 10.92 -21.55 15.90
CA ALA A 8 10.18 -21.56 14.63
C ALA A 8 9.18 -22.71 14.55
N GLN A 9 9.59 -23.92 14.97
CA GLN A 9 8.70 -25.09 15.03
C GLN A 9 7.51 -24.88 15.96
N TRP A 10 7.74 -24.26 17.14
CA TRP A 10 6.66 -23.94 18.07
C TRP A 10 5.72 -22.88 17.50
N LEU A 11 6.24 -21.81 16.91
CA LEU A 11 5.43 -20.74 16.29
C LEU A 11 4.53 -21.29 15.18
N THR A 12 5.06 -22.16 14.31
CA THR A 12 4.34 -22.72 13.17
C THR A 12 3.64 -24.06 13.49
N SER A 13 3.59 -24.46 14.76
CA SER A 13 2.85 -25.65 15.18
C SER A 13 1.35 -25.45 14.94
N PRO A 14 0.63 -26.44 14.41
CA PRO A 14 -0.83 -26.41 14.28
C PRO A 14 -1.56 -26.17 15.60
N THR A 15 -0.91 -26.47 16.73
CA THR A 15 -1.44 -26.24 18.07
C THR A 15 -1.24 -24.82 18.57
N ASN A 16 -0.42 -24.01 17.89
CA ASN A 16 -0.23 -22.59 18.22
C ASN A 16 -1.17 -21.71 17.41
N SER A 17 -2.37 -21.52 17.93
CA SER A 17 -3.38 -20.66 17.29
C SER A 17 -3.02 -19.18 17.30
N LEU A 18 -2.19 -18.71 18.24
CA LEU A 18 -1.87 -17.29 18.40
C LEU A 18 -1.07 -16.75 17.22
N PHE A 19 -0.07 -17.49 16.76
CA PHE A 19 0.77 -17.03 15.64
C PHE A 19 -0.03 -16.94 14.34
N ALA A 20 -0.80 -17.98 14.00
CA ALA A 20 -1.64 -17.97 12.80
C ALA A 20 -2.66 -16.82 12.83
N ARG A 21 -3.35 -16.61 13.95
CA ARG A 21 -4.32 -15.53 14.12
C ARG A 21 -3.66 -14.14 14.03
N SER A 22 -2.49 -13.97 14.66
CA SER A 22 -1.76 -12.70 14.62
C SER A 22 -1.32 -12.33 13.19
N ILE A 23 -0.74 -13.29 12.45
CA ILE A 23 -0.34 -13.06 11.05
C ILE A 23 -1.55 -12.78 10.17
N THR A 24 -2.61 -13.58 10.29
CA THR A 24 -3.85 -13.36 9.53
C THR A 24 -4.44 -11.98 9.78
N ASN A 25 -4.52 -11.56 11.06
CA ASN A 25 -5.00 -10.24 11.43
C ASN A 25 -4.16 -9.11 10.83
N ARG A 26 -2.84 -9.28 10.84
CA ARG A 26 -1.90 -8.31 10.27
C ARG A 26 -2.10 -8.15 8.75
N TYR A 27 -2.25 -9.26 8.02
CA TYR A 27 -2.53 -9.21 6.59
C TYR A 27 -3.92 -8.64 6.28
N MET A 28 -4.92 -8.92 7.11
CA MET A 28 -6.21 -8.21 7.02
C MET A 28 -6.02 -6.69 7.18
N GLY A 29 -5.24 -6.25 8.17
CA GLY A 29 -4.91 -4.84 8.36
C GLY A 29 -4.22 -4.21 7.14
N TYR A 30 -3.23 -4.88 6.59
CA TYR A 30 -2.51 -4.39 5.41
C TYR A 30 -3.39 -4.29 4.16
N LEU A 31 -4.23 -5.27 3.93
CA LEU A 31 -5.04 -5.35 2.71
C LEU A 31 -6.35 -4.56 2.83
N MET A 32 -7.01 -4.59 3.99
CA MET A 32 -8.31 -3.96 4.21
C MET A 32 -8.23 -2.59 4.92
N GLY A 33 -7.01 -2.14 5.30
CA GLY A 33 -6.80 -0.90 6.04
C GLY A 33 -7.21 -0.99 7.53
N ARG A 34 -7.64 -2.15 8.00
CA ARG A 34 -7.98 -2.46 9.37
C ARG A 34 -7.90 -3.96 9.63
N GLY A 35 -7.40 -4.36 10.81
CA GLY A 35 -7.47 -5.75 11.28
C GLY A 35 -8.87 -6.12 11.81
N LEU A 36 -9.11 -7.40 11.96
CA LEU A 36 -10.28 -7.91 12.68
C LEU A 36 -10.16 -7.65 14.19
N VAL A 37 -8.92 -7.57 14.67
CA VAL A 37 -8.54 -7.12 16.00
C VAL A 37 -7.77 -5.80 15.85
N GLU A 38 -8.14 -4.78 16.62
CA GLU A 38 -7.50 -3.49 16.67
C GLU A 38 -7.25 -3.03 18.13
N PRO A 39 -6.06 -2.53 18.45
CA PRO A 39 -4.85 -2.42 17.59
C PRO A 39 -4.38 -3.77 17.06
N ILE A 40 -3.74 -3.78 15.88
CA ILE A 40 -3.41 -5.00 15.13
C ILE A 40 -2.66 -6.04 15.96
N ASP A 41 -1.80 -5.60 16.87
CA ASP A 41 -0.95 -6.45 17.70
C ASP A 41 -1.58 -6.84 19.04
N ASP A 42 -2.76 -6.31 19.36
CA ASP A 42 -3.41 -6.54 20.66
C ASP A 42 -4.31 -7.78 20.63
N MET A 43 -3.69 -8.95 20.63
CA MET A 43 -4.38 -10.25 20.59
C MET A 43 -4.83 -10.76 21.97
N ARG A 44 -4.99 -9.86 22.97
CA ARG A 44 -5.45 -10.23 24.31
C ARG A 44 -6.90 -10.71 24.29
N SER A 45 -7.24 -11.58 25.21
CA SER A 45 -8.61 -12.11 25.36
C SER A 45 -9.66 -11.03 25.68
N THR A 46 -9.22 -9.93 26.27
CA THR A 46 -10.07 -8.76 26.58
C THR A 46 -10.36 -7.86 25.36
N ASN A 47 -9.70 -8.12 24.23
CA ASN A 47 -9.87 -7.41 22.97
C ASN A 47 -10.37 -8.37 21.87
N PRO A 48 -11.66 -8.73 21.85
CA PRO A 48 -12.19 -9.71 20.91
C PRO A 48 -12.22 -9.16 19.47
N PRO A 49 -12.01 -10.03 18.46
CA PRO A 49 -12.11 -9.63 17.08
C PRO A 49 -13.52 -9.16 16.70
N SER A 50 -13.61 -8.26 15.73
CA SER A 50 -14.89 -7.79 15.18
C SER A 50 -15.69 -8.92 14.51
N ASN A 51 -15.00 -9.93 13.98
CA ASN A 51 -15.58 -11.15 13.46
C ASN A 51 -14.67 -12.35 13.79
N ALA A 52 -15.00 -13.06 14.88
CA ALA A 52 -14.22 -14.19 15.36
C ALA A 52 -14.23 -15.37 14.38
N ALA A 53 -15.38 -15.64 13.76
CA ALA A 53 -15.51 -16.75 12.82
C ALA A 53 -14.65 -16.54 11.56
N LEU A 54 -14.59 -15.31 11.04
CA LEU A 54 -13.74 -14.98 9.90
C LEU A 54 -12.25 -15.10 10.24
N LEU A 55 -11.83 -14.57 11.39
CA LEU A 55 -10.44 -14.68 11.83
C LEU A 55 -10.01 -16.13 11.98
N GLU A 56 -10.86 -16.94 12.57
CA GLU A 56 -10.59 -18.37 12.76
C GLU A 56 -10.50 -19.10 11.42
N ALA A 57 -11.46 -18.91 10.52
CA ALA A 57 -11.48 -19.55 9.20
C ALA A 57 -10.22 -19.21 8.37
N LEU A 58 -9.83 -17.92 8.31
CA LEU A 58 -8.63 -17.50 7.60
C LEU A 58 -7.35 -18.03 8.26
N SER A 59 -7.33 -18.11 9.59
CA SER A 59 -6.17 -18.67 10.32
C SER A 59 -6.02 -20.16 10.08
N GLN A 60 -7.10 -20.89 10.04
CA GLN A 60 -7.11 -22.33 9.71
C GLN A 60 -6.70 -22.57 8.25
N ASP A 61 -7.18 -21.75 7.32
CA ASP A 61 -6.76 -21.79 5.91
C ASP A 61 -5.24 -21.58 5.78
N LEU A 62 -4.68 -20.58 6.49
CA LEU A 62 -3.25 -20.33 6.52
C LEU A 62 -2.45 -21.53 7.03
N VAL A 63 -2.89 -22.17 8.12
CA VAL A 63 -2.25 -23.37 8.66
C VAL A 63 -2.34 -24.55 7.69
N ALA A 64 -3.53 -24.78 7.11
CA ALA A 64 -3.77 -25.86 6.15
C ALA A 64 -2.89 -25.70 4.89
N ASN A 65 -2.64 -24.48 4.46
CA ASN A 65 -1.75 -24.13 3.35
C ASN A 65 -0.27 -23.95 3.80
N LYS A 66 0.12 -24.52 4.95
CA LYS A 66 1.51 -24.52 5.44
C LYS A 66 2.13 -23.12 5.56
N TYR A 67 1.34 -22.16 5.99
CA TYR A 67 1.72 -20.74 6.12
C TYR A 67 2.12 -20.08 4.78
N ASP A 68 1.49 -20.48 3.68
CA ASP A 68 1.65 -19.80 2.41
C ASP A 68 0.95 -18.42 2.45
N LEU A 69 1.75 -17.38 2.66
CA LEU A 69 1.27 -16.01 2.74
C LEU A 69 0.71 -15.48 1.40
N LYS A 70 1.22 -15.98 0.27
CA LYS A 70 0.70 -15.60 -1.06
C LYS A 70 -0.71 -16.15 -1.26
N GLN A 71 -0.96 -17.36 -0.80
CA GLN A 71 -2.29 -17.94 -0.83
C GLN A 71 -3.25 -17.19 0.08
N LEU A 72 -2.84 -16.83 1.31
CA LEU A 72 -3.64 -15.99 2.21
C LEU A 72 -4.00 -14.64 1.56
N MET A 73 -3.01 -13.93 0.99
CA MET A 73 -3.25 -12.67 0.28
C MET A 73 -4.24 -12.86 -0.87
N LYS A 74 -4.06 -13.92 -1.68
CA LYS A 74 -4.96 -14.24 -2.78
C LYS A 74 -6.38 -14.46 -2.28
N THR A 75 -6.57 -15.25 -1.23
CA THR A 75 -7.89 -15.51 -0.62
C THR A 75 -8.57 -14.21 -0.21
N ILE A 76 -7.85 -13.30 0.46
CA ILE A 76 -8.41 -12.01 0.90
C ILE A 76 -8.72 -11.12 -0.32
N MET A 77 -7.79 -10.95 -1.25
CA MET A 77 -7.93 -10.02 -2.38
C MET A 77 -8.97 -10.46 -3.42
N THR A 78 -9.21 -11.77 -3.57
CA THR A 78 -10.26 -12.28 -4.45
C THR A 78 -11.62 -12.35 -3.79
N SER A 79 -11.71 -12.04 -2.49
CA SER A 79 -13.00 -12.02 -1.77
C SER A 79 -13.89 -10.87 -2.24
N ARG A 80 -15.21 -11.08 -2.15
CA ARG A 80 -16.19 -10.00 -2.41
C ARG A 80 -16.00 -8.81 -1.48
N LEU A 81 -15.47 -9.05 -0.27
CA LEU A 81 -15.21 -8.01 0.72
C LEU A 81 -14.14 -7.02 0.23
N TYR A 82 -13.05 -7.53 -0.36
CA TYR A 82 -11.99 -6.68 -0.90
C TYR A 82 -12.44 -5.88 -2.13
N GLN A 83 -13.41 -6.42 -2.88
CA GLN A 83 -13.92 -5.83 -4.13
C GLN A 83 -15.12 -4.89 -3.92
N LEU A 84 -15.49 -4.60 -2.68
CA LEU A 84 -16.52 -3.59 -2.39
C LEU A 84 -16.06 -2.21 -2.86
N THR A 85 -17.01 -1.38 -3.29
CA THR A 85 -16.74 0.03 -3.56
C THR A 85 -16.29 0.75 -2.28
N SER A 86 -15.48 1.78 -2.43
CA SER A 86 -15.15 2.73 -1.36
C SER A 86 -16.25 3.75 -1.11
N ASP A 87 -17.21 3.88 -2.04
CA ASP A 87 -18.34 4.79 -1.88
C ASP A 87 -19.26 4.29 -0.78
N SER A 88 -19.52 5.15 0.18
CA SER A 88 -20.43 4.85 1.27
C SER A 88 -21.84 5.33 0.95
N THR A 89 -22.83 4.66 1.54
CA THR A 89 -24.22 5.09 1.56
C THR A 89 -24.58 5.77 2.87
N ALA A 90 -25.71 6.43 2.96
CA ALA A 90 -26.19 7.02 4.22
C ALA A 90 -26.27 6.00 5.38
N LEU A 91 -26.47 4.70 5.03
CA LEU A 91 -26.62 3.64 6.04
C LEU A 91 -25.28 3.11 6.57
N ASN A 92 -24.19 3.21 5.81
CA ASN A 92 -22.90 2.64 6.19
C ASN A 92 -21.75 3.65 6.26
N ALA A 93 -22.01 4.94 6.05
CA ALA A 93 -20.99 5.99 6.07
C ALA A 93 -20.25 6.11 7.41
N SER A 94 -20.92 5.75 8.52
CA SER A 94 -20.32 5.73 9.85
C SER A 94 -19.62 4.42 10.21
N ASP A 95 -19.71 3.40 9.37
CA ASP A 95 -19.07 2.11 9.66
C ASP A 95 -17.54 2.24 9.62
N ARG A 96 -16.92 1.92 10.76
CA ARG A 96 -15.46 1.89 10.92
C ARG A 96 -14.97 0.51 11.35
N ARG A 97 -15.88 -0.49 11.45
CA ARG A 97 -15.56 -1.77 12.09
C ARG A 97 -15.93 -3.01 11.29
N PHE A 98 -17.02 -2.98 10.52
CA PHE A 98 -17.63 -4.19 9.96
C PHE A 98 -17.42 -4.39 8.45
N TYR A 99 -16.58 -3.54 7.84
CA TYR A 99 -16.20 -3.66 6.42
C TYR A 99 -17.41 -3.60 5.46
N SER A 100 -18.43 -2.79 5.78
CA SER A 100 -19.61 -2.64 4.94
C SER A 100 -19.37 -1.90 3.61
N HIS A 101 -18.19 -1.28 3.47
CA HIS A 101 -17.63 -0.72 2.24
C HIS A 101 -16.09 -0.86 2.30
N TYR A 102 -15.41 -0.72 1.16
CA TYR A 102 -13.94 -0.75 1.16
C TYR A 102 -13.40 0.53 1.79
N ARG A 103 -12.53 0.39 2.77
CA ARG A 103 -11.90 1.53 3.41
C ARG A 103 -10.70 2.01 2.61
N VAL A 104 -10.76 3.23 2.08
CA VAL A 104 -9.61 3.88 1.46
C VAL A 104 -8.47 3.97 2.47
N LYS A 105 -7.29 3.57 2.05
CA LYS A 105 -6.06 3.60 2.85
C LYS A 105 -4.95 4.28 2.07
N ARG A 106 -4.01 4.86 2.77
CA ARG A 106 -2.83 5.46 2.15
C ARG A 106 -1.85 4.40 1.71
N ILE A 107 -1.19 4.67 0.61
CA ILE A 107 -0.04 3.89 0.17
C ILE A 107 1.13 4.25 1.09
N PRO A 108 1.85 3.28 1.68
CA PRO A 108 3.05 3.54 2.46
C PRO A 108 4.13 4.27 1.64
N ALA A 109 5.04 4.98 2.33
CA ALA A 109 6.03 5.85 1.70
C ALA A 109 6.87 5.14 0.64
N GLU A 110 7.33 3.93 0.95
CA GLU A 110 8.21 3.15 0.07
C GLU A 110 7.49 2.73 -1.21
N PRO A 111 6.34 2.02 -1.17
CA PRO A 111 5.57 1.71 -2.36
C PRO A 111 5.07 2.95 -3.12
N LEU A 112 4.79 4.06 -2.42
CA LEU A 112 4.37 5.31 -3.05
C LEU A 112 5.50 5.89 -3.91
N LEU A 113 6.73 5.92 -3.39
CA LEU A 113 7.89 6.39 -4.15
C LEU A 113 8.16 5.50 -5.36
N ASP A 114 8.07 4.18 -5.20
CA ASP A 114 8.23 3.21 -6.29
C ASP A 114 7.13 3.37 -7.36
N ALA A 115 5.89 3.64 -6.94
CA ALA A 115 4.79 3.91 -7.85
C ALA A 115 4.99 5.23 -8.63
N ILE A 116 5.49 6.28 -7.98
CA ILE A 116 5.86 7.54 -8.64
C ILE A 116 6.98 7.29 -9.66
N ASP A 117 8.01 6.53 -9.29
CA ASP A 117 9.10 6.15 -10.18
C ASP A 117 8.60 5.41 -11.43
N GLN A 118 7.65 4.51 -11.23
CA GLN A 118 7.03 3.75 -12.32
C GLN A 118 6.12 4.64 -13.19
N ALA A 119 5.30 5.48 -12.58
CA ALA A 119 4.38 6.36 -13.29
C ALA A 119 5.12 7.39 -14.14
N THR A 120 6.19 7.98 -13.62
CA THR A 120 7.01 8.98 -14.33
C THR A 120 8.03 8.39 -15.29
N GLY A 121 8.38 7.09 -15.12
CA GLY A 121 9.46 6.44 -15.85
C GLY A 121 10.86 6.85 -15.36
N VAL A 122 10.96 7.61 -14.26
CA VAL A 122 12.22 8.15 -13.73
C VAL A 122 12.54 7.53 -12.39
N LYS A 123 13.59 6.73 -12.33
CA LYS A 123 14.00 6.04 -11.11
C LYS A 123 14.67 6.98 -10.11
N THR A 124 14.29 6.85 -8.84
CA THR A 124 14.97 7.51 -7.73
C THR A 124 16.37 6.94 -7.57
N LYS A 125 17.37 7.84 -7.45
CA LYS A 125 18.74 7.43 -7.17
C LYS A 125 18.99 7.44 -5.67
N PHE A 126 19.26 6.27 -5.14
CA PHE A 126 19.66 6.11 -3.75
C PHE A 126 21.18 6.13 -3.61
N ARG A 127 21.69 6.81 -2.58
CA ARG A 127 23.13 6.93 -2.32
C ARG A 127 23.74 5.53 -2.09
N ASN A 128 24.84 5.23 -2.75
CA ASN A 128 25.58 3.96 -2.63
C ASN A 128 24.78 2.70 -3.05
N LEU A 129 23.68 2.86 -3.79
CA LEU A 129 22.93 1.73 -4.34
C LEU A 129 22.86 1.82 -5.86
N PRO A 130 22.71 0.70 -6.57
CA PRO A 130 22.53 0.69 -8.01
C PRO A 130 21.32 1.52 -8.46
N LEU A 131 21.42 2.15 -9.62
CA LEU A 131 20.26 2.80 -10.23
C LEU A 131 19.19 1.73 -10.55
N GLY A 132 17.95 2.02 -10.20
CA GLY A 132 16.82 1.07 -10.35
C GLY A 132 16.47 0.30 -9.08
N THR A 133 17.25 0.45 -8.00
CA THR A 133 16.84 -0.05 -6.67
C THR A 133 15.51 0.59 -6.28
N ASN A 134 14.54 -0.22 -5.87
CA ASN A 134 13.26 0.29 -5.37
C ASN A 134 13.39 0.73 -3.91
N ALA A 135 12.53 1.65 -3.49
CA ALA A 135 12.47 2.08 -2.09
C ALA A 135 12.06 0.94 -1.14
N THR A 136 11.28 -0.01 -1.65
CA THR A 136 10.89 -1.23 -0.93
C THR A 136 12.04 -2.20 -0.69
N ASP A 137 13.13 -2.10 -1.46
CA ASP A 137 14.31 -2.98 -1.39
C ASP A 137 15.46 -2.35 -0.59
N LEU A 138 15.24 -1.17 0.03
CA LEU A 138 16.27 -0.50 0.82
C LEU A 138 16.73 -1.38 1.99
N PRO A 139 18.05 -1.55 2.18
CA PRO A 139 18.60 -2.48 3.17
C PRO A 139 18.44 -2.00 4.62
N ASP A 140 18.20 -0.69 4.80
CA ASP A 140 18.11 -0.08 6.12
C ASP A 140 16.84 0.76 6.26
N ALA A 141 16.19 0.63 7.42
CA ALA A 141 15.04 1.43 7.77
C ALA A 141 15.37 2.92 7.91
N GLU A 142 16.58 3.26 8.38
CA GLU A 142 17.04 4.63 8.56
C GLU A 142 17.70 5.24 7.31
N TYR A 143 17.57 4.60 6.16
CA TYR A 143 18.15 5.12 4.92
C TYR A 143 17.67 6.57 4.66
N PRO A 144 18.60 7.54 4.53
CA PRO A 144 18.26 8.95 4.43
C PRO A 144 17.65 9.27 3.07
N ASN A 145 16.37 9.61 3.07
CA ASN A 145 15.65 10.10 1.90
C ASN A 145 14.55 11.06 2.36
N TYR A 146 14.53 12.28 1.82
CA TYR A 146 13.60 13.32 2.24
C TYR A 146 12.13 12.91 2.00
N PHE A 147 11.81 12.36 0.82
CA PHE A 147 10.46 11.90 0.51
C PHE A 147 9.99 10.83 1.51
N LEU A 148 10.80 9.80 1.72
CA LEU A 148 10.45 8.71 2.64
C LEU A 148 10.24 9.21 4.07
N THR A 149 11.04 10.18 4.51
CA THR A 149 10.88 10.80 5.84
C THR A 149 9.61 11.62 5.92
N THR A 150 9.30 12.43 4.91
CA THR A 150 8.10 13.27 4.85
C THR A 150 6.82 12.41 4.84
N PHE A 151 6.86 11.27 4.15
CA PHE A 151 5.73 10.32 4.06
C PHE A 151 5.74 9.26 5.16
N ALA A 152 6.45 9.52 6.26
CA ALA A 152 6.43 8.73 7.49
C ALA A 152 6.87 7.26 7.30
N LYS A 153 7.96 7.02 6.54
CA LYS A 153 8.64 5.73 6.57
C LYS A 153 9.05 5.43 8.02
N PRO A 154 8.67 4.28 8.61
CA PRO A 154 9.02 3.95 9.98
C PRO A 154 10.53 3.74 10.13
N ARG A 155 11.09 4.23 11.23
CA ARG A 155 12.51 4.04 11.56
C ARG A 155 12.84 2.67 12.12
N ARG A 156 11.79 1.88 12.46
CA ARG A 156 11.92 0.57 13.12
C ARG A 156 12.72 0.60 14.42
N ALA A 157 12.61 1.69 15.15
CA ALA A 157 13.19 1.82 16.49
C ALA A 157 12.49 0.91 17.50
N SER A 158 11.25 0.52 17.23
CA SER A 158 10.48 -0.44 18.01
C SER A 158 9.92 -1.56 17.11
N VAL A 159 9.39 -2.62 17.73
CA VAL A 159 8.70 -3.71 17.03
C VAL A 159 7.22 -3.40 16.77
N CYS A 160 6.74 -2.24 17.25
CA CYS A 160 5.35 -1.84 17.14
C CYS A 160 5.01 -1.34 15.72
N GLU A 161 3.91 -1.80 15.17
CA GLU A 161 3.35 -1.27 13.93
C GLU A 161 2.91 0.21 14.05
N CYS A 162 2.74 0.69 15.28
CA CYS A 162 2.37 2.08 15.59
C CYS A 162 3.40 3.12 15.13
N GLU A 163 4.64 2.74 14.79
CA GLU A 163 5.61 3.65 14.18
C GLU A 163 5.21 4.14 12.79
N ARG A 164 4.37 3.39 12.09
CA ARG A 164 3.80 3.80 10.82
C ARG A 164 2.58 4.69 11.10
N MET A 165 2.85 5.98 11.30
CA MET A 165 1.81 6.97 11.58
C MET A 165 0.97 7.21 10.32
N PRO A 166 -0.34 6.91 10.35
CA PRO A 166 -1.22 7.17 9.21
C PRO A 166 -1.66 8.64 9.12
N ASP A 167 -1.24 9.47 10.08
CA ASP A 167 -1.72 10.82 10.21
C ASP A 167 -1.30 11.72 9.05
N GLU A 168 -2.27 12.49 8.59
CA GLU A 168 -2.08 13.49 7.56
C GLU A 168 -1.30 14.66 8.13
N ASN A 169 -0.28 15.11 7.39
CA ASN A 169 0.39 16.33 7.73
C ASN A 169 0.48 17.28 6.53
N LEU A 170 0.55 18.55 6.82
CA LEU A 170 0.63 19.61 5.82
C LEU A 170 1.86 19.46 4.91
N ALA A 171 2.98 18.95 5.45
CA ALA A 171 4.20 18.76 4.68
C ALA A 171 4.01 17.73 3.55
N GLN A 172 3.23 16.67 3.77
CA GLN A 172 2.91 15.67 2.73
C GLN A 172 2.07 16.31 1.62
N ALA A 173 1.03 17.07 1.98
CA ALA A 173 0.19 17.76 1.01
C ALA A 173 0.98 18.77 0.17
N LEU A 174 1.79 19.61 0.82
CA LEU A 174 2.64 20.59 0.14
C LEU A 174 3.70 19.92 -0.74
N HIS A 175 4.30 18.81 -0.28
CA HIS A 175 5.28 18.07 -1.08
C HIS A 175 4.65 17.42 -2.31
N THR A 176 3.40 16.95 -2.20
CA THR A 176 2.67 16.37 -3.34
C THR A 176 2.32 17.44 -4.39
N LEU A 177 1.96 18.65 -3.96
CA LEU A 177 1.56 19.74 -4.86
C LEU A 177 2.78 20.47 -5.47
N ASN A 178 3.80 20.75 -4.67
CA ASN A 178 4.90 21.64 -5.05
C ASN A 178 6.29 21.04 -4.77
N GLY A 179 6.38 19.76 -4.45
CA GLY A 179 7.65 19.14 -4.08
C GLY A 179 8.54 18.83 -5.27
N ASP A 180 9.83 19.04 -5.09
CA ASP A 180 10.85 18.79 -6.11
C ASP A 180 10.83 17.36 -6.65
N THR A 181 10.43 16.37 -5.84
CA THR A 181 10.43 14.95 -6.23
C THR A 181 9.51 14.69 -7.42
N LEU A 182 8.28 15.21 -7.41
CA LEU A 182 7.34 15.06 -8.52
C LEU A 182 7.71 15.97 -9.69
N ALA A 183 7.94 17.25 -9.42
CA ALA A 183 8.22 18.24 -10.45
C ALA A 183 9.45 17.86 -11.29
N THR A 184 10.55 17.46 -10.65
CA THR A 184 11.78 17.04 -11.36
C THR A 184 11.59 15.78 -12.18
N LYS A 185 10.82 14.80 -11.68
CA LYS A 185 10.55 13.56 -12.42
C LYS A 185 9.61 13.77 -13.62
N ILE A 186 8.62 14.64 -13.47
CA ILE A 186 7.70 14.98 -14.59
C ILE A 186 8.45 15.73 -15.67
N ALA A 187 9.36 16.66 -15.29
CA ALA A 187 10.14 17.47 -16.22
C ALA A 187 11.38 16.76 -16.79
N ASP A 188 11.68 15.52 -16.36
CA ASP A 188 12.87 14.79 -16.82
C ASP A 188 12.77 14.49 -18.31
N ALA A 189 13.82 14.84 -19.06
CA ALA A 189 13.89 14.65 -20.51
C ALA A 189 13.85 13.17 -20.96
N LYS A 190 14.07 12.23 -20.05
CA LYS A 190 13.96 10.78 -20.29
C LYS A 190 12.71 10.19 -19.63
N GLY A 191 11.90 11.02 -19.01
CA GLY A 191 10.68 10.61 -18.34
C GLY A 191 9.55 10.27 -19.32
N ARG A 192 8.47 9.69 -18.77
CA ARG A 192 7.30 9.28 -19.57
C ARG A 192 6.70 10.43 -20.37
N VAL A 193 6.56 11.61 -19.76
CA VAL A 193 5.96 12.77 -20.44
C VAL A 193 6.78 13.18 -21.64
N ALA A 194 8.10 13.30 -21.51
CA ALA A 194 8.99 13.61 -22.63
C ALA A 194 8.91 12.58 -23.75
N GLN A 195 8.89 11.29 -23.40
CA GLN A 195 8.76 10.19 -24.37
C GLN A 195 7.42 10.24 -25.12
N LEU A 196 6.31 10.56 -24.44
CA LEU A 196 5.00 10.71 -25.08
C LEU A 196 4.97 11.90 -26.05
N ILE A 197 5.60 13.02 -25.69
CA ILE A 197 5.72 14.18 -26.56
C ILE A 197 6.55 13.84 -27.82
N GLU A 198 7.68 13.15 -27.64
CA GLU A 198 8.53 12.72 -28.77
C GLU A 198 7.84 11.75 -29.72
N SER A 199 6.98 10.88 -29.18
CA SER A 199 6.25 9.88 -29.98
C SER A 199 5.14 10.49 -30.85
N LYS A 200 4.80 11.78 -30.62
CA LYS A 200 3.77 12.54 -31.38
C LYS A 200 2.40 11.86 -31.41
N VAL A 201 2.07 11.12 -30.38
CA VAL A 201 0.73 10.55 -30.21
C VAL A 201 -0.30 11.65 -29.94
N SER A 202 -1.58 11.36 -30.15
CA SER A 202 -2.66 12.32 -29.88
C SER A 202 -2.72 12.73 -28.42
N HIS A 203 -3.26 13.93 -28.14
CA HIS A 203 -3.47 14.39 -26.75
C HIS A 203 -4.32 13.42 -25.94
N GLU A 204 -5.34 12.84 -26.55
CA GLU A 204 -6.19 11.82 -25.92
C GLU A 204 -5.37 10.59 -25.50
N GLU A 205 -4.48 10.15 -26.34
CA GLU A 205 -3.59 9.01 -26.06
C GLU A 205 -2.59 9.31 -24.94
N VAL A 206 -2.04 10.52 -24.90
CA VAL A 206 -1.20 11.02 -23.78
C VAL A 206 -1.97 10.97 -22.47
N VAL A 207 -3.20 11.49 -22.43
CA VAL A 207 -4.03 11.47 -21.23
C VAL A 207 -4.32 10.05 -20.79
N ARG A 208 -4.70 9.15 -21.71
CA ARG A 208 -4.98 7.74 -21.41
C ARG A 208 -3.76 7.03 -20.82
N GLU A 209 -2.58 7.22 -21.40
CA GLU A 209 -1.33 6.64 -20.92
C GLU A 209 -0.95 7.14 -19.53
N ILE A 210 -1.11 8.45 -19.26
CA ILE A 210 -0.84 9.02 -17.93
C ILE A 210 -1.82 8.45 -16.90
N TYR A 211 -3.11 8.35 -17.20
CA TYR A 211 -4.11 7.76 -16.30
C TYR A 211 -3.81 6.30 -16.00
N MET A 212 -3.46 5.52 -17.03
CA MET A 212 -3.07 4.12 -16.83
C MET A 212 -1.81 3.98 -15.99
N ALA A 213 -0.80 4.81 -16.23
CA ALA A 213 0.46 4.76 -15.50
C ALA A 213 0.33 5.20 -14.03
N ALA A 214 -0.46 6.24 -13.76
CA ALA A 214 -0.58 6.83 -12.43
C ALA A 214 -1.73 6.23 -11.59
N LEU A 215 -2.86 5.89 -12.23
CA LEU A 215 -4.09 5.49 -11.55
C LEU A 215 -4.55 4.07 -11.86
N CYS A 216 -3.86 3.36 -12.77
CA CYS A 216 -4.21 1.99 -13.21
C CYS A 216 -5.64 1.86 -13.73
N ARG A 217 -6.20 2.92 -14.30
CA ARG A 217 -7.53 2.96 -14.93
C ARG A 217 -7.58 3.94 -16.10
N TRP A 218 -8.53 3.75 -16.97
CA TRP A 218 -8.82 4.73 -18.02
C TRP A 218 -9.47 5.99 -17.44
N PRO A 219 -9.24 7.16 -18.05
CA PRO A 219 -10.00 8.37 -17.71
C PRO A 219 -11.49 8.16 -18.06
N SER A 220 -12.38 8.75 -17.27
CA SER A 220 -13.78 8.89 -17.64
C SER A 220 -13.94 9.93 -18.76
N ASP A 221 -15.10 9.95 -19.45
CA ASP A 221 -15.35 10.90 -20.52
C ASP A 221 -15.24 12.36 -20.04
N SER A 222 -15.68 12.63 -18.81
CA SER A 222 -15.56 13.97 -18.19
C SER A 222 -14.11 14.37 -17.89
N GLU A 223 -13.30 13.42 -17.39
CA GLU A 223 -11.88 13.65 -17.13
C GLU A 223 -11.10 13.85 -18.43
N LEU A 224 -11.42 13.08 -19.46
CA LEU A 224 -10.80 13.21 -20.77
C LEU A 224 -11.14 14.56 -21.43
N SER A 225 -12.42 14.97 -21.37
CA SER A 225 -12.86 16.27 -21.88
C SER A 225 -12.13 17.43 -21.20
N LEU A 226 -12.09 17.43 -19.86
CA LEU A 226 -11.39 18.46 -19.09
C LEU A 226 -9.88 18.49 -19.38
N SER A 227 -9.26 17.33 -19.53
CA SER A 227 -7.82 17.24 -19.84
C SER A 227 -7.52 17.76 -21.24
N ASN A 228 -8.37 17.46 -22.22
CA ASN A 228 -8.20 17.95 -23.59
C ASN A 228 -8.41 19.46 -23.68
N GLU A 229 -9.35 20.03 -22.94
CA GLU A 229 -9.55 21.48 -22.85
C GLU A 229 -8.30 22.17 -22.31
N PHE A 230 -7.72 21.64 -21.22
CA PHE A 230 -6.49 22.17 -20.63
C PHE A 230 -5.26 22.07 -21.55
N LEU A 231 -5.16 21.01 -22.36
CA LEU A 231 -4.04 20.85 -23.31
C LEU A 231 -4.20 21.68 -24.61
N ALA A 232 -5.37 22.23 -24.86
CA ALA A 232 -5.64 23.07 -26.03
C ALA A 232 -5.34 24.57 -25.77
N GLU A 233 -5.17 24.99 -24.51
CA GLU A 233 -4.75 26.32 -24.10
C GLU A 233 -3.21 26.48 -24.22
#